data_2e9638a4f72754fe31eb0934e7bed4b6
#
_entry.id   2e9638a4f72754fe31eb0934e7bed4b6
#
_cell.length_a   1.000
_cell.length_b   1.000
_cell.length_c   1.000
_cell.angle_alpha   90.00
_cell.angle_beta   90.00
_cell.angle_gamma   90.00
#
_symmetry.space_group_name_H-M   'P 1'
#
loop_
_entity.id
_entity.type
_entity.pdbx_description
1 polymer ?
#
loop_
_entity_poly.entity_id
_entity_poly.type
_entity_poly.pdbx_seq_one_letter_code
_entity_poly.pdbx_strand_id
1 'polypeptide(L)'
;MDKPHKRLLAWKKSMDLVVEIYELVKAFPRDEVYGLTSQIRRASVSVPSNISDGAAGRSVTQFRNSLSIAIGSLNELSTQLEIAYRVGYLGRSKLDDVESRVDQCLALT
;
A
#
# COMPACT_ATOMS: atom_id res chain seq x y z
N MET A 1 -12.35 11.34 -4.22
CA MET A 1 -11.15 11.34 -5.09
C MET A 1 -11.47 11.65 -6.57
N ASP A 2 -12.45 12.52 -6.83
CA ASP A 2 -12.87 12.82 -8.20
C ASP A 2 -11.97 13.84 -8.91
N LYS A 3 -11.22 14.64 -8.14
CA LYS A 3 -10.38 15.70 -8.70
C LYS A 3 -9.05 15.15 -9.20
N PRO A 4 -8.63 15.48 -10.43
CA PRO A 4 -7.39 14.94 -11.01
C PRO A 4 -6.14 15.17 -10.16
N HIS A 5 -6.02 16.34 -9.49
CA HIS A 5 -4.87 16.62 -8.65
C HIS A 5 -4.82 15.73 -7.41
N LYS A 6 -5.99 15.34 -6.85
CA LYS A 6 -6.04 14.41 -5.72
C LYS A 6 -5.63 13.00 -6.15
N ARG A 7 -6.07 12.56 -7.34
CA ARG A 7 -5.65 11.27 -7.88
C ARG A 7 -4.16 11.23 -8.12
N LEU A 8 -3.58 12.30 -8.67
CA LEU A 8 -2.15 12.39 -8.90
C LEU A 8 -1.38 12.35 -7.58
N LEU A 9 -1.84 13.09 -6.57
CA LEU A 9 -1.21 13.09 -5.25
C LEU A 9 -1.31 11.71 -4.60
N ALA A 10 -2.47 11.07 -4.65
CA ALA A 10 -2.67 9.71 -4.14
C ALA A 10 -1.73 8.72 -4.81
N TRP A 11 -1.56 8.82 -6.14
CA TRP A 11 -0.66 7.96 -6.88
C TRP A 11 0.79 8.17 -6.46
N LYS A 12 1.24 9.44 -6.38
CA LYS A 12 2.61 9.76 -5.95
C LYS A 12 2.91 9.25 -4.54
N LYS A 13 1.99 9.47 -3.61
CA LYS A 13 2.16 9.01 -2.23
C LYS A 13 2.19 7.49 -2.14
N SER A 14 1.36 6.80 -2.92
CA SER A 14 1.36 5.35 -2.93
C SER A 14 2.61 4.77 -3.59
N MET A 15 3.17 5.45 -4.59
CA MET A 15 4.46 5.07 -5.18
C MET A 15 5.58 5.19 -4.16
N ASP A 16 5.62 6.28 -3.39
CA ASP A 16 6.60 6.46 -2.31
C ASP A 16 6.46 5.35 -1.27
N LEU A 17 5.23 4.98 -0.94
CA LEU A 17 4.95 3.88 -0.01
C LEU A 17 5.52 2.55 -0.54
N VAL A 18 5.35 2.25 -1.82
CA VAL A 18 5.91 1.02 -2.42
C VAL A 18 7.43 0.99 -2.26
N VAL A 19 8.10 2.08 -2.57
CA VAL A 19 9.56 2.17 -2.45
C VAL A 19 9.99 1.93 -0.99
N GLU A 20 9.31 2.55 -0.04
CA GLU A 20 9.60 2.36 1.38
C GLU A 20 9.36 0.91 1.83
N ILE A 21 8.28 0.29 1.35
CA ILE A 21 7.97 -1.11 1.65
C ILE A 21 9.09 -2.03 1.13
N TYR A 22 9.57 -1.81 -0.09
CA TYR A 22 10.64 -2.65 -0.65
C TYR A 22 11.94 -2.51 0.14
N GLU A 23 12.26 -1.31 0.62
CA GLU A 23 13.40 -1.12 1.52
C GLU A 23 13.21 -1.82 2.86
N LEU A 24 12.03 -1.68 3.44
CA LEU A 24 11.71 -2.23 4.76
C LEU A 24 11.84 -3.76 4.78
N VAL A 25 11.32 -4.44 3.76
CA VAL A 25 11.31 -5.91 3.74
C VAL A 25 12.67 -6.53 3.43
N LYS A 26 13.68 -5.74 3.05
CA LYS A 26 15.05 -6.24 2.88
C LYS A 26 15.61 -6.82 4.18
N ALA A 27 15.14 -6.33 5.33
CA ALA A 27 15.56 -6.83 6.64
C ALA A 27 14.79 -8.06 7.12
N PHE A 28 13.77 -8.49 6.38
CA PHE A 28 12.98 -9.67 6.75
C PHE A 28 13.77 -10.95 6.52
N PRO A 29 13.47 -12.04 7.26
CA PRO A 29 14.13 -13.33 7.06
C PRO A 29 13.97 -13.84 5.63
N ARG A 30 15.01 -14.54 5.12
CA ARG A 30 14.99 -15.09 3.76
C ARG A 30 13.89 -16.10 3.53
N ASP A 31 13.53 -16.87 4.56
CA ASP A 31 12.48 -17.86 4.45
C ASP A 31 11.08 -17.26 4.28
N GLU A 32 10.95 -15.93 4.44
CA GLU A 32 9.70 -15.21 4.18
C GLU A 32 9.59 -14.68 2.75
N VAL A 33 10.57 -14.92 1.89
CA VAL A 33 10.58 -14.34 0.54
C VAL A 33 9.36 -14.77 -0.28
N TYR A 34 8.84 -15.98 -0.08
CA TYR A 34 7.61 -16.47 -0.70
C TYR A 34 6.41 -16.43 0.23
N GLY A 35 6.57 -15.90 1.42
CA GLY A 35 5.52 -15.75 2.42
C GLY A 35 5.16 -14.29 2.64
N LEU A 36 5.38 -13.81 3.87
CA LEU A 36 4.97 -12.46 4.28
C LEU A 36 5.62 -11.36 3.45
N THR A 37 6.90 -11.49 3.10
CA THR A 37 7.60 -10.53 2.25
C THR A 37 6.87 -10.36 0.91
N SER A 38 6.54 -11.47 0.26
CA SER A 38 5.82 -11.45 -1.02
C SER A 38 4.45 -10.81 -0.88
N GLN A 39 3.71 -11.16 0.16
CA GLN A 39 2.37 -10.61 0.40
C GLN A 39 2.39 -9.11 0.63
N ILE A 40 3.34 -8.63 1.41
CA ILE A 40 3.49 -7.20 1.70
C ILE A 40 3.84 -6.43 0.43
N ARG A 41 4.76 -6.93 -0.38
CA ARG A 41 5.12 -6.31 -1.66
C ARG A 41 3.92 -6.23 -2.59
N ARG A 42 3.19 -7.32 -2.74
CA ARG A 42 2.02 -7.40 -3.63
C ARG A 42 0.91 -6.45 -3.20
N ALA A 43 0.62 -6.39 -1.91
CA ALA A 43 -0.38 -5.46 -1.38
C ALA A 43 0.02 -4.01 -1.66
N SER A 44 1.29 -3.66 -1.44
CA SER A 44 1.77 -2.29 -1.68
C SER A 44 1.68 -1.90 -3.16
N VAL A 45 2.11 -2.78 -4.07
CA VAL A 45 2.07 -2.52 -5.52
C VAL A 45 0.63 -2.39 -6.03
N SER A 46 -0.30 -3.12 -5.44
CA SER A 46 -1.72 -3.05 -5.81
C SER A 46 -2.31 -1.65 -5.64
N VAL A 47 -1.79 -0.85 -4.71
CA VAL A 47 -2.34 0.48 -4.42
C VAL A 47 -2.16 1.43 -5.61
N PRO A 48 -0.93 1.77 -6.03
CA PRO A 48 -0.76 2.67 -7.18
C PRO A 48 -1.30 2.08 -8.48
N SER A 49 -1.21 0.76 -8.65
CA SER A 49 -1.72 0.09 -9.85
C SER A 49 -3.22 0.31 -10.00
N ASN A 50 -3.99 0.19 -8.93
CA ASN A 50 -5.44 0.37 -8.98
C ASN A 50 -5.84 1.84 -9.05
N ILE A 51 -5.07 2.76 -8.46
CA ILE A 51 -5.31 4.18 -8.64
C ILE A 51 -5.11 4.56 -10.11
N SER A 52 -4.06 4.06 -10.74
CA SER A 52 -3.77 4.30 -12.16
C SER A 52 -4.87 3.70 -13.05
N ASP A 53 -5.29 2.46 -12.78
CA ASP A 53 -6.36 1.80 -13.53
C ASP A 53 -7.67 2.58 -13.40
N GLY A 54 -8.01 3.04 -12.21
CA GLY A 54 -9.20 3.83 -11.95
C GLY A 54 -9.17 5.14 -12.72
N ALA A 55 -8.03 5.82 -12.76
CA ALA A 55 -7.86 7.08 -13.48
C ALA A 55 -8.02 6.91 -15.00
N ALA A 56 -7.59 5.75 -15.53
CA ALA A 56 -7.75 5.39 -16.94
C ALA A 56 -9.10 4.75 -17.25
N GLY A 57 -9.91 4.49 -16.24
CA GLY A 57 -11.18 3.80 -16.34
C GLY A 57 -12.19 4.52 -17.22
N ARG A 58 -13.04 3.73 -17.86
CA ARG A 58 -14.01 4.21 -18.86
C ARG A 58 -15.39 4.47 -18.26
N SER A 59 -15.59 4.14 -16.98
CA SER A 59 -16.87 4.32 -16.32
C SER A 59 -16.68 4.64 -14.85
N VAL A 60 -17.71 5.22 -14.24
CA VAL A 60 -17.75 5.49 -12.79
C VAL A 60 -17.67 4.18 -11.99
N THR A 61 -18.33 3.14 -12.46
CA THR A 61 -18.31 1.83 -11.80
C THR A 61 -16.91 1.24 -11.79
N GLN A 62 -16.20 1.30 -12.91
CA GLN A 62 -14.82 0.82 -13.00
C GLN A 62 -13.89 1.63 -12.10
N PHE A 63 -14.06 2.94 -12.05
CA PHE A 63 -13.31 3.82 -11.16
C PHE A 63 -13.52 3.43 -9.69
N ARG A 64 -14.78 3.25 -9.28
CA ARG A 64 -15.12 2.86 -7.90
C ARG A 64 -14.56 1.49 -7.54
N ASN A 65 -14.63 0.53 -8.46
CA ASN A 65 -14.09 -0.81 -8.22
C ASN A 65 -12.58 -0.78 -8.01
N SER A 66 -11.85 -0.09 -8.87
CA SER A 66 -10.39 0.06 -8.74
C SER A 66 -10.02 0.77 -7.45
N LEU A 67 -10.75 1.81 -7.07
CA LEU A 67 -10.51 2.53 -5.83
C LEU A 67 -10.78 1.65 -4.62
N SER A 68 -11.84 0.85 -4.64
CA SER A 68 -12.15 -0.10 -3.57
C SER A 68 -11.04 -1.13 -3.38
N ILE A 69 -10.45 -1.61 -4.49
CA ILE A 69 -9.32 -2.53 -4.42
C ILE A 69 -8.11 -1.85 -3.79
N ALA A 70 -7.82 -0.61 -4.17
CA ALA A 70 -6.71 0.15 -3.59
C ALA A 70 -6.88 0.32 -2.08
N ILE A 71 -8.07 0.68 -1.62
CA ILE A 71 -8.39 0.82 -0.20
C ILE A 71 -8.24 -0.51 0.53
N GLY A 72 -8.77 -1.59 -0.04
CA GLY A 72 -8.64 -2.94 0.51
C GLY A 72 -7.17 -3.36 0.63
N SER A 73 -6.35 -3.04 -0.37
CA SER A 73 -4.93 -3.33 -0.36
C SER A 73 -4.19 -2.56 0.73
N LEU A 74 -4.55 -1.29 0.98
CA LEU A 74 -3.99 -0.50 2.08
C LEU A 74 -4.33 -1.12 3.43
N ASN A 75 -5.56 -1.56 3.62
CA ASN A 75 -5.99 -2.22 4.86
C ASN A 75 -5.30 -3.57 5.04
N GLU A 76 -5.14 -4.33 3.97
CA GLU A 76 -4.40 -5.60 3.98
C GLU A 76 -2.94 -5.36 4.35
N LEU A 77 -2.30 -4.35 3.76
CA LEU A 77 -0.93 -3.98 4.04
C LEU A 77 -0.75 -3.61 5.52
N SER A 78 -1.67 -2.82 6.07
CA SER A 78 -1.65 -2.45 7.49
C SER A 78 -1.67 -3.68 8.39
N THR A 79 -2.53 -4.65 8.09
CA THR A 79 -2.60 -5.91 8.84
C THR A 79 -1.30 -6.70 8.74
N GLN A 80 -0.74 -6.81 7.55
CA GLN A 80 0.51 -7.54 7.33
C GLN A 80 1.69 -6.90 8.06
N LEU A 81 1.75 -5.57 8.09
CA LEU A 81 2.78 -4.84 8.83
C LEU A 81 2.65 -5.06 10.33
N GLU A 82 1.45 -5.10 10.85
CA GLU A 82 1.21 -5.42 12.26
C GLU A 82 1.67 -6.84 12.59
N ILE A 83 1.42 -7.80 11.69
CA ILE A 83 1.91 -9.17 11.84
C ILE A 83 3.44 -9.19 11.88
N ALA A 84 4.10 -8.50 10.94
CA ALA A 84 5.55 -8.41 10.88
C ALA A 84 6.13 -7.86 12.18
N TYR A 85 5.49 -6.86 12.75
CA TYR A 85 5.88 -6.30 14.04
C TYR A 85 5.75 -7.34 15.17
N ARG A 86 4.61 -8.01 15.24
CA ARG A 86 4.34 -8.97 16.34
C ARG A 86 5.25 -10.19 16.29
N VAL A 87 5.67 -10.63 15.11
CA VAL A 87 6.61 -11.76 15.00
C VAL A 87 8.07 -11.32 15.07
N GLY A 88 8.33 -10.03 15.25
CA GLY A 88 9.67 -9.51 15.51
C GLY A 88 10.49 -9.15 14.28
N TYR A 89 9.88 -9.05 13.09
CA TYR A 89 10.60 -8.67 11.87
C TYR A 89 10.76 -7.16 11.71
N LEU A 90 10.00 -6.39 12.47
CA LEU A 90 9.86 -4.95 12.31
C LEU A 90 9.76 -4.31 13.68
N GLY A 91 10.57 -3.27 13.94
CA GLY A 91 10.51 -2.53 15.19
C GLY A 91 9.33 -1.55 15.24
N ARG A 92 9.00 -1.11 16.45
CA ARG A 92 7.85 -0.20 16.68
C ARG A 92 7.99 1.12 15.95
N SER A 93 9.17 1.72 15.97
CA SER A 93 9.42 3.00 15.31
C SER A 93 9.17 2.92 13.79
N LYS A 94 9.67 1.85 13.16
CA LYS A 94 9.46 1.60 11.73
C LYS A 94 8.00 1.32 11.42
N LEU A 95 7.31 0.57 12.27
CA LEU A 95 5.89 0.31 12.12
C LEU A 95 5.10 1.62 12.14
N ASP A 96 5.36 2.48 13.12
CA ASP A 96 4.66 3.75 13.24
C ASP A 96 4.90 4.64 12.02
N ASP A 97 6.12 4.69 11.51
CA ASP A 97 6.49 5.44 10.31
C ASP A 97 5.69 4.98 9.09
N VAL A 98 5.72 3.69 8.81
CA VAL A 98 5.07 3.16 7.61
C VAL A 98 3.55 3.19 7.74
N GLU A 99 3.00 2.97 8.94
CA GLU A 99 1.56 3.08 9.19
C GLU A 99 1.07 4.52 8.96
N SER A 100 1.88 5.51 9.33
CA SER A 100 1.57 6.92 9.05
C SER A 100 1.44 7.17 7.55
N ARG A 101 2.31 6.56 6.75
CA ARG A 101 2.24 6.68 5.29
C ARG A 101 1.04 5.96 4.69
N VAL A 102 0.69 4.81 5.23
CA VAL A 102 -0.54 4.10 4.86
C VAL A 102 -1.76 4.98 5.13
N ASP A 103 -1.81 5.60 6.31
CA ASP A 103 -2.91 6.49 6.69
C ASP A 103 -3.01 7.70 5.77
N GLN A 104 -1.88 8.28 5.36
CA GLN A 104 -1.87 9.38 4.38
C GLN A 104 -2.47 8.94 3.04
N CYS A 105 -2.13 7.75 2.58
CA CYS A 105 -2.70 7.21 1.34
C CYS A 105 -4.21 6.97 1.49
N LEU A 106 -4.66 6.42 2.62
CA LEU A 106 -6.07 6.20 2.89
C LEU A 106 -6.85 7.52 2.89
N ALA A 107 -6.28 8.58 3.47
CA ALA A 107 -6.92 9.89 3.52
C ALA A 107 -7.11 10.49 2.11
N LEU A 108 -6.30 10.09 1.14
CA LEU A 108 -6.39 10.59 -0.25
C LEU A 108 -7.29 9.71 -1.13
N THR A 109 -7.70 8.58 -0.63
CA THR A 109 -8.59 7.68 -1.35
C THR A 109 -10.00 7.70 -0.77
#